data_ce40adbfe8a6c3559d7e9b3fa2dbd849
#
_entry.id   ce40adbfe8a6c3559d7e9b3fa2dbd849
#
_cell.length_a   1.000
_cell.length_b   1.000
_cell.length_c   1.000
_cell.angle_alpha   90.00
_cell.angle_beta   90.00
_cell.angle_gamma   90.00
#
_symmetry.space_group_name_H-M   'P 1'
#
loop_
_entity.id
_entity.type
_entity.pdbx_description
1 polymer ?
#
loop_
_entity_poly.entity_id
_entity_poly.type
_entity_poly.pdbx_seq_one_letter_code
_entity_poly.pdbx_strand_id
1 'polypeptide(L)'
;MNEMLVRKEDLLLYAVTDRRWLHGGRLYDAVERALEGGVTFLQLREKSAGTMPRASLLQEARELRLLCRRYRVPFVIDDDVELAMAIDADGVHVG
;
A
#
# COMPACT_ATOMS: atom_id res chain seq x y z
N MET A 1 13.54 -18.62 12.55
CA MET A 1 12.08 -18.87 12.63
C MET A 1 11.81 -20.33 12.23
N ASN A 2 10.94 -20.95 12.97
CA ASN A 2 10.54 -22.30 12.59
C ASN A 2 9.32 -22.25 11.70
N GLU A 3 9.55 -22.42 10.41
CA GLU A 3 8.50 -22.26 9.39
C GLU A 3 7.40 -23.29 9.52
N MET A 4 7.69 -24.44 10.10
CA MET A 4 6.71 -25.50 10.26
C MET A 4 5.60 -25.13 11.26
N LEU A 5 5.82 -24.11 12.05
CA LEU A 5 4.84 -23.63 13.03
C LEU A 5 3.96 -22.53 12.48
N VAL A 6 4.22 -22.08 11.24
CA VAL A 6 3.51 -20.96 10.63
C VAL A 6 2.75 -21.46 9.41
N ARG A 7 1.44 -21.37 9.46
CA ARG A 7 0.62 -21.72 8.30
C ARG A 7 0.53 -20.50 7.39
N LYS A 8 0.27 -20.74 6.11
CA LYS A 8 0.20 -19.69 5.11
C LYS A 8 -0.79 -18.58 5.52
N GLU A 9 -1.96 -18.96 5.99
CA GLU A 9 -2.99 -18.01 6.40
C GLU A 9 -2.64 -17.24 7.67
N ASP A 10 -1.62 -17.69 8.41
CA ASP A 10 -1.16 -17.01 9.62
C ASP A 10 -0.01 -16.05 9.33
N LEU A 11 0.49 -16.02 8.09
CA LEU A 11 1.56 -15.12 7.71
C LEU A 11 1.03 -13.70 7.56
N LEU A 12 1.60 -12.79 8.34
CA LEU A 12 1.30 -11.37 8.22
C LEU A 12 2.46 -10.70 7.49
N LEU A 13 2.27 -10.44 6.19
CA LEU A 13 3.26 -9.80 5.37
C LEU A 13 2.89 -8.34 5.17
N TYR A 14 3.56 -7.50 5.93
CA TYR A 14 3.32 -6.06 5.92
C TYR A 14 4.22 -5.41 4.88
N ALA A 15 3.64 -4.68 3.95
CA ALA A 15 4.40 -3.96 2.94
C ALA A 15 4.16 -2.45 3.07
N VAL A 16 5.24 -1.68 2.98
CA VAL A 16 5.18 -0.22 2.95
C VAL A 16 5.78 0.22 1.63
N THR A 17 5.07 1.07 0.90
CA THR A 17 5.57 1.52 -0.40
C THR A 17 6.77 2.45 -0.23
N ASP A 18 7.71 2.35 -1.17
CA ASP A 18 8.86 3.23 -1.23
C ASP A 18 9.24 3.42 -2.70
N ARG A 19 9.06 4.65 -3.19
CA ARG A 19 9.31 4.96 -4.60
C ARG A 19 10.76 4.81 -5.02
N ARG A 20 11.68 4.84 -4.04
CA ARG A 20 13.12 4.67 -4.34
C ARG A 20 13.42 3.30 -4.94
N TRP A 21 12.54 2.33 -4.73
CA TRP A 21 12.74 0.97 -5.21
C TRP A 21 12.17 0.71 -6.60
N LEU A 22 11.52 1.72 -7.23
CA LEU A 22 10.78 1.49 -8.47
C LEU A 22 11.64 1.40 -9.71
N HIS A 23 12.83 1.99 -9.70
CA HIS A 23 13.74 1.95 -10.85
C HIS A 23 13.04 2.31 -12.17
N GLY A 24 12.21 3.36 -12.12
CA GLY A 24 11.48 3.81 -13.29
C GLY A 24 10.15 3.11 -13.56
N GLY A 25 9.82 2.09 -12.78
CA GLY A 25 8.54 1.40 -12.90
C GLY A 25 7.41 2.14 -12.23
N ARG A 26 6.19 1.66 -12.44
CA ARG A 26 5.00 2.22 -11.80
C ARG A 26 4.78 1.60 -10.43
N LEU A 27 4.33 2.44 -9.49
CA LEU A 27 4.01 1.95 -8.14
C LEU A 27 2.89 0.92 -8.18
N TYR A 28 1.89 1.12 -9.03
CA TYR A 28 0.78 0.16 -9.21
C TYR A 28 1.31 -1.24 -9.52
N ASP A 29 2.25 -1.34 -10.45
CA ASP A 29 2.78 -2.65 -10.86
C ASP A 29 3.58 -3.30 -9.72
N ALA A 30 4.33 -2.51 -8.97
CA ALA A 30 5.09 -3.01 -7.83
C ALA A 30 4.15 -3.55 -6.74
N VAL A 31 3.08 -2.81 -6.46
CA VAL A 31 2.09 -3.22 -5.47
C VAL A 31 1.36 -4.48 -5.93
N GLU A 32 1.00 -4.55 -7.21
CA GLU A 32 0.34 -5.74 -7.74
C GLU A 32 1.21 -6.98 -7.56
N ARG A 33 2.50 -6.87 -7.85
CA ARG A 33 3.43 -7.99 -7.64
C ARG A 33 3.52 -8.38 -6.16
N ALA A 34 3.51 -7.40 -5.27
CA ALA A 34 3.54 -7.67 -3.85
C ALA A 34 2.29 -8.41 -3.40
N LEU A 35 1.13 -7.99 -3.89
CA LEU A 35 -0.14 -8.64 -3.56
C LEU A 35 -0.18 -10.07 -4.09
N GLU A 36 0.29 -10.28 -5.32
CA GLU A 36 0.40 -11.62 -5.90
C GLU A 36 1.34 -12.50 -5.09
N GLY A 37 2.36 -11.89 -4.48
CA GLY A 37 3.34 -12.59 -3.64
C GLY A 37 2.84 -12.92 -2.25
N GLY A 38 1.64 -12.48 -1.87
CA GLY A 38 1.05 -12.86 -0.59
C GLY A 38 1.06 -11.80 0.50
N VAL A 39 1.31 -10.54 0.15
CA VAL A 39 1.22 -9.44 1.11
C VAL A 39 -0.21 -9.39 1.68
N THR A 40 -0.31 -9.25 2.99
CA THR A 40 -1.60 -9.26 3.69
C THR A 40 -1.99 -7.89 4.27
N PHE A 41 -1.11 -6.90 4.12
CA PHE A 41 -1.37 -5.55 4.61
C PHE A 41 -0.49 -4.58 3.84
N LEU A 42 -1.07 -3.51 3.30
CA LEU A 42 -0.32 -2.54 2.52
C LEU A 42 -0.49 -1.13 3.08
N GLN A 43 0.62 -0.44 3.24
CA GLN A 43 0.63 0.96 3.63
C GLN A 43 1.25 1.80 2.52
N LEU A 44 0.53 2.83 2.11
CA LEU A 44 1.06 3.83 1.18
C LEU A 44 1.77 4.92 1.97
N ARG A 45 3.07 5.03 1.77
CA ARG A 45 3.89 6.05 2.39
C ARG A 45 4.50 6.92 1.30
N GLU A 46 4.05 8.17 1.22
CA GLU A 46 4.48 9.08 0.17
C GLU A 46 5.33 10.20 0.75
N LYS A 47 6.64 10.03 0.67
CA LYS A 47 7.59 11.03 1.18
C LYS A 47 7.80 12.19 0.23
N SER A 48 7.47 11.98 -1.04
CA SER A 48 7.62 13.04 -2.06
C SER A 48 6.32 13.80 -2.29
N ALA A 49 5.45 13.83 -1.30
CA ALA A 49 4.17 14.50 -1.41
C ALA A 49 4.29 15.97 -1.80
N GLY A 50 5.39 16.62 -1.42
CA GLY A 50 5.62 18.01 -1.78
C GLY A 50 6.00 18.22 -3.23
N THR A 51 6.37 17.17 -3.95
CA THR A 51 6.79 17.26 -5.35
C THR A 51 5.78 16.65 -6.32
N MET A 52 4.80 15.91 -5.81
CA MET A 52 3.78 15.28 -6.63
C MET A 52 2.49 16.08 -6.56
N PRO A 53 1.87 16.39 -7.72
CA PRO A 53 0.58 17.07 -7.70
C PRO A 53 -0.45 16.30 -6.87
N ARG A 54 -1.22 17.00 -6.06
CA ARG A 54 -2.22 16.39 -5.18
C ARG A 54 -3.21 15.52 -5.95
N ALA A 55 -3.65 16.01 -7.12
CA ALA A 55 -4.59 15.26 -7.95
C ALA A 55 -4.00 13.94 -8.42
N SER A 56 -2.71 13.92 -8.75
CA SER A 56 -2.05 12.70 -9.20
C SER A 56 -1.92 11.70 -8.05
N LEU A 57 -1.59 12.17 -6.87
CA LEU A 57 -1.50 11.32 -5.68
C LEU A 57 -2.86 10.73 -5.34
N LEU A 58 -3.91 11.54 -5.42
CA LEU A 58 -5.27 11.10 -5.13
C LEU A 58 -5.70 10.00 -6.10
N GLN A 59 -5.42 10.19 -7.39
CA GLN A 59 -5.77 9.21 -8.41
C GLN A 59 -5.03 7.91 -8.18
N GLU A 60 -3.74 7.98 -7.94
CA GLU A 60 -2.92 6.79 -7.70
C GLU A 60 -3.38 6.04 -6.44
N ALA A 61 -3.66 6.77 -5.37
CA ALA A 61 -4.11 6.15 -4.12
C ALA A 61 -5.44 5.43 -4.31
N ARG A 62 -6.35 6.01 -5.10
CA ARG A 62 -7.62 5.36 -5.43
C ARG A 62 -7.41 4.07 -6.20
N GLU A 63 -6.52 4.08 -7.17
CA GLU A 63 -6.21 2.89 -7.95
C GLU A 63 -5.64 1.79 -7.09
N LEU A 64 -4.72 2.15 -6.19
CA LEU A 64 -4.11 1.19 -5.28
C LEU A 64 -5.12 0.62 -4.29
N ARG A 65 -6.03 1.46 -3.81
CA ARG A 65 -7.08 1.00 -2.91
C ARG A 65 -7.97 -0.04 -3.57
N LEU A 66 -8.38 0.23 -4.81
CA LEU A 66 -9.21 -0.72 -5.56
C LEU A 66 -8.47 -2.02 -5.81
N LEU A 67 -7.18 -1.92 -6.13
CA LEU A 67 -6.34 -3.09 -6.35
C LEU A 67 -6.25 -3.95 -5.09
N CYS A 68 -5.98 -3.32 -3.94
CA CYS A 68 -5.90 -4.02 -2.67
C CYS A 68 -7.23 -4.68 -2.30
N ARG A 69 -8.34 -4.01 -2.60
CA ARG A 69 -9.66 -4.57 -2.34
C ARG A 69 -9.91 -5.84 -3.15
N ARG A 70 -9.43 -5.90 -4.38
CA ARG A 70 -9.55 -7.11 -5.20
C ARG A 70 -8.81 -8.29 -4.57
N TYR A 71 -7.74 -8.03 -3.87
CA TYR A 71 -6.96 -9.06 -3.17
C TYR A 71 -7.41 -9.24 -1.72
N ARG A 72 -8.41 -8.47 -1.28
CA ARG A 72 -8.91 -8.47 0.11
C ARG A 72 -7.82 -8.13 1.11
N VAL A 73 -6.98 -7.18 0.75
CA VAL A 73 -5.86 -6.71 1.57
C VAL A 73 -6.19 -5.31 2.09
N PRO A 74 -6.12 -5.09 3.42
CA PRO A 74 -6.31 -3.76 3.97
C PRO A 74 -5.28 -2.78 3.43
N PHE A 75 -5.74 -1.57 3.10
CA PHE A 75 -4.92 -0.52 2.55
C PHE A 75 -4.99 0.71 3.45
N VAL A 76 -3.86 1.12 4.00
CA VAL A 76 -3.80 2.28 4.88
C VAL A 76 -2.85 3.33 4.32
N ILE A 77 -3.06 4.56 4.77
CA ILE A 77 -2.26 5.71 4.35
C ILE A 77 -1.38 6.14 5.53
N ASP A 78 -0.13 6.46 5.25
CA ASP A 78 0.78 6.97 6.28
C ASP A 78 0.64 8.48 6.40
N ASP A 79 0.31 8.95 7.61
CA ASP A 79 0.24 10.36 8.04
C ASP A 79 -0.79 11.27 7.34
N ASP A 80 -1.29 10.92 6.18
CA ASP A 80 -2.16 11.81 5.41
C ASP A 80 -3.63 11.47 5.66
N VAL A 81 -4.20 12.05 6.70
CA VAL A 81 -5.59 11.80 7.10
C VAL A 81 -6.58 12.23 6.01
N GLU A 82 -6.31 13.39 5.38
CA GLU A 82 -7.20 13.88 4.32
C GLU A 82 -7.24 12.91 3.14
N LEU A 83 -6.08 12.40 2.74
CA LEU A 83 -6.01 11.44 1.65
C LEU A 83 -6.75 10.15 2.01
N ALA A 84 -6.53 9.66 3.23
CA ALA A 84 -7.19 8.44 3.69
C ALA A 84 -8.71 8.59 3.66
N MET A 85 -9.23 9.75 4.07
CA MET A 85 -10.66 10.02 4.05
C MET A 85 -11.19 10.16 2.63
N ALA A 86 -10.44 10.86 1.78
CA ALA A 86 -10.88 11.10 0.40
C ALA A 86 -11.03 9.83 -0.42
N ILE A 87 -10.22 8.82 -0.16
CA ILE A 87 -10.27 7.54 -0.89
C ILE A 87 -10.97 6.45 -0.09
N ASP A 88 -11.45 6.76 1.11
CA ASP A 88 -12.07 5.78 1.99
C ASP A 88 -11.13 4.59 2.24
N ALA A 89 -9.90 4.89 2.63
CA ALA A 89 -8.93 3.85 2.96
C ALA A 89 -9.37 3.08 4.21
N ASP A 90 -8.83 1.90 4.40
CA ASP A 90 -9.17 1.07 5.56
C ASP A 90 -8.67 1.66 6.87
N GLY A 91 -7.66 2.54 6.79
CA GLY A 91 -7.15 3.21 7.97
C GLY A 91 -6.06 4.20 7.63
N VAL A 92 -5.55 4.85 8.67
CA VAL A 92 -4.44 5.78 8.55
C VAL A 92 -3.47 5.52 9.70
N HIS A 93 -2.18 5.51 9.37
CA HIS A 93 -1.13 5.36 10.37
C HIS A 93 -0.56 6.74 10.67
N VAL A 94 -0.70 7.18 11.92
CA VAL A 94 -0.22 8.49 12.37
C VAL A 94 0.92 8.24 13.36
N GLY A 95 2.10 8.72 13.00
CA GLY A 95 3.28 8.54 13.83
C GLY A 95 3.70 9.77 14.56
#